data_56bb2ef305822891a97d159a2f91e960
#
_entry.id   56bb2ef305822891a97d159a2f91e960
#
_cell.length_a   1.000
_cell.length_b   1.000
_cell.length_c   1.000
_cell.angle_alpha   90.00
_cell.angle_beta   90.00
_cell.angle_gamma   90.00
#
_symmetry.space_group_name_H-M   'P 1'
#
loop_
_entity.id
_entity.type
_entity.pdbx_description
1 polymer ?
#
loop_
_entity_poly.entity_id
_entity_poly.type
_entity_poly.pdbx_seq_one_letter_code
_entity_poly.pdbx_strand_id
1 'polypeptide(L)'
;MLIGYIRTSKADGSQLIDLQYDALVAAGVKPKQIYQDKASGRSDERLGLASCLKALRCGDTLIVWKLDRLGRDLRHLVNTVHDLTSAGVGFRVLTGHGATIDTTTPSGKLVFGIFAALAEFERELISERTRAGLASARARGRFGGRPFKMTASKLRVAQAALGRSDTRVGELCRELGIARQTLYRYLTPSGELKAHGEKALRNLKHHAR
;
A
#
# COMPACT_ATOMS: atom_id res chain seq x y z
N MET A 1 12.64 -8.93 29.30
CA MET A 1 13.96 -8.47 28.83
C MET A 1 13.75 -7.18 28.03
N LEU A 2 14.79 -6.27 27.94
CA LEU A 2 14.67 -5.05 27.12
C LEU A 2 15.37 -5.28 25.78
N ILE A 3 14.68 -5.02 24.69
CA ILE A 3 15.19 -5.13 23.31
C ILE A 3 15.04 -3.77 22.61
N GLY A 4 16.10 -3.30 21.96
CA GLY A 4 16.15 -2.02 21.28
C GLY A 4 16.08 -2.16 19.78
N TYR A 5 15.44 -1.17 19.11
CA TYR A 5 15.47 -1.07 17.66
C TYR A 5 15.86 0.34 17.22
N ILE A 6 16.82 0.41 16.29
CA ILE A 6 17.35 1.62 15.68
C ILE A 6 17.06 1.60 14.18
N ARG A 7 16.61 2.72 13.66
CA ARG A 7 16.47 2.94 12.22
C ARG A 7 17.09 4.26 11.79
N THR A 8 17.86 4.21 10.70
CA THR A 8 18.45 5.41 10.10
C THR A 8 18.13 5.48 8.63
N SER A 9 17.91 6.69 8.12
CA SER A 9 17.88 6.98 6.68
C SER A 9 19.26 7.39 6.20
N LYS A 10 19.48 7.38 4.86
CA LYS A 10 20.73 7.91 4.28
C LYS A 10 20.97 9.39 4.60
N ALA A 11 19.91 10.14 4.88
CA ALA A 11 19.95 11.55 5.22
C ALA A 11 20.32 11.82 6.69
N ASP A 12 20.19 10.83 7.57
CA ASP A 12 20.29 11.01 9.03
C ASP A 12 21.72 11.11 9.55
N GLY A 13 22.76 10.82 8.76
CA GLY A 13 24.15 10.85 9.20
C GLY A 13 24.51 9.86 10.33
N SER A 14 25.81 9.68 10.61
CA SER A 14 26.27 8.77 11.69
C SER A 14 25.91 9.26 13.08
N GLN A 15 25.90 10.55 13.32
CA GLN A 15 25.60 11.16 14.62
C GLN A 15 24.22 10.77 15.18
N LEU A 16 23.20 10.61 14.30
CA LEU A 16 21.85 10.19 14.73
C LEU A 16 21.78 8.72 15.11
N ILE A 17 22.71 7.87 14.63
CA ILE A 17 22.82 6.47 15.05
C ILE A 17 23.31 6.43 16.49
N ASP A 18 24.39 7.15 16.77
CA ASP A 18 25.03 7.18 18.07
C ASP A 18 24.06 7.71 19.15
N LEU A 19 23.32 8.78 18.86
CA LEU A 19 22.29 9.31 19.76
C LEU A 19 21.18 8.29 20.07
N GLN A 20 20.72 7.54 19.08
CA GLN A 20 19.72 6.50 19.29
C GLN A 20 20.29 5.36 20.14
N TYR A 21 21.51 4.94 19.81
CA TYR A 21 22.20 3.88 20.53
C TYR A 21 22.43 4.24 21.99
N ASP A 22 22.98 5.41 22.27
CA ASP A 22 23.24 5.89 23.62
C ASP A 22 21.95 6.02 24.44
N ALA A 23 20.88 6.52 23.82
CA ALA A 23 19.58 6.60 24.48
C ALA A 23 19.00 5.22 24.85
N LEU A 24 19.16 4.21 24.00
CA LEU A 24 18.72 2.85 24.29
C LEU A 24 19.55 2.21 25.39
N VAL A 25 20.88 2.39 25.37
CA VAL A 25 21.78 1.89 26.42
C VAL A 25 21.48 2.56 27.76
N ALA A 26 21.29 3.88 27.77
CA ALA A 26 20.87 4.62 28.97
C ALA A 26 19.51 4.17 29.52
N ALA A 27 18.61 3.70 28.65
CA ALA A 27 17.32 3.11 29.05
C ALA A 27 17.45 1.66 29.57
N GLY A 28 18.67 1.08 29.62
CA GLY A 28 18.95 -0.26 30.14
C GLY A 28 18.96 -1.38 29.09
N VAL A 29 18.92 -1.06 27.81
CA VAL A 29 19.04 -2.06 26.74
C VAL A 29 20.49 -2.51 26.62
N LYS A 30 20.74 -3.81 26.66
CA LYS A 30 22.10 -4.35 26.47
C LYS A 30 22.53 -4.20 25.00
N PRO A 31 23.79 -3.84 24.70
CA PRO A 31 24.29 -3.68 23.34
C PRO A 31 23.97 -4.85 22.38
N LYS A 32 24.07 -6.07 22.87
CA LYS A 32 23.76 -7.29 22.11
C LYS A 32 22.27 -7.47 21.75
N GLN A 33 21.39 -6.67 22.34
CA GLN A 33 19.95 -6.72 22.17
C GLN A 33 19.42 -5.53 21.35
N ILE A 34 20.31 -4.79 20.69
CA ILE A 34 19.96 -3.69 19.81
C ILE A 34 20.01 -4.18 18.36
N TYR A 35 18.85 -4.14 17.70
CA TYR A 35 18.69 -4.44 16.29
C TYR A 35 18.68 -3.13 15.50
N GLN A 36 19.24 -3.15 14.28
CA GLN A 36 19.28 -1.95 13.48
C GLN A 36 18.98 -2.20 12.00
N ASP A 37 18.36 -1.22 11.36
CA ASP A 37 18.19 -1.14 9.91
C ASP A 37 18.73 0.19 9.36
N LYS A 38 19.44 0.09 8.24
CA LYS A 38 19.85 1.25 7.43
C LYS A 38 18.90 1.33 6.23
N ALA A 39 18.01 2.33 6.20
CA ALA A 39 17.13 2.52 5.07
C ALA A 39 17.95 2.90 3.82
N SER A 40 17.92 2.07 2.79
CA SER A 40 18.43 2.40 1.46
C SER A 40 17.24 2.83 0.58
N GLY A 41 17.42 3.91 -0.19
CA GLY A 41 16.33 4.54 -0.96
C GLY A 41 15.63 3.66 -2.02
N ARG A 42 16.04 2.40 -2.20
CA ARG A 42 15.46 1.42 -3.13
C ARG A 42 14.87 0.18 -2.46
N SER A 43 15.31 -0.17 -1.27
CA SER A 43 14.79 -1.33 -0.52
C SER A 43 14.33 -0.85 0.84
N ASP A 44 13.04 -1.02 1.09
CA ASP A 44 12.41 -0.73 2.38
C ASP A 44 12.31 -2.02 3.23
N GLU A 45 13.16 -2.99 2.92
CA GLU A 45 13.28 -4.22 3.69
C GLU A 45 13.90 -3.92 5.06
N ARG A 46 13.15 -4.24 6.10
CA ARG A 46 13.54 -4.04 7.50
C ARG A 46 13.89 -5.39 8.12
N LEU A 47 15.01 -5.97 7.66
CA LEU A 47 15.47 -7.28 8.14
C LEU A 47 15.84 -7.25 9.63
N GLY A 48 16.37 -6.12 10.08
CA GLY A 48 16.67 -5.89 11.50
C GLY A 48 15.39 -5.83 12.35
N LEU A 49 14.35 -5.12 11.89
CA LEU A 49 13.05 -5.10 12.57
C LEU A 49 12.40 -6.49 12.59
N ALA A 50 12.41 -7.19 11.45
CA ALA A 50 11.86 -8.54 11.38
C ALA A 50 12.58 -9.51 12.34
N SER A 51 13.90 -9.42 12.46
CA SER A 51 14.69 -10.19 13.39
C SER A 51 14.42 -9.79 14.85
N CYS A 52 14.28 -8.50 15.11
CA CYS A 52 13.91 -7.95 16.41
C CYS A 52 12.55 -8.50 16.86
N LEU A 53 11.52 -8.40 16.02
CA LEU A 53 10.16 -8.88 16.31
C LEU A 53 10.13 -10.41 16.57
N LYS A 54 10.93 -11.19 15.83
CA LYS A 54 11.07 -12.64 16.05
C LYS A 54 11.77 -12.99 17.36
N ALA A 55 12.66 -12.14 17.86
CA ALA A 55 13.39 -12.37 19.10
C ALA A 55 12.57 -12.06 20.36
N LEU A 56 11.53 -11.23 20.25
CA LEU A 56 10.67 -10.82 21.35
C LEU A 56 9.81 -11.97 21.87
N ARG A 57 9.68 -12.05 23.19
CA ARG A 57 8.85 -13.03 23.90
C ARG A 57 7.89 -12.33 24.86
N CYS A 58 6.85 -13.01 25.29
CA CYS A 58 5.94 -12.52 26.31
C CYS A 58 6.73 -12.05 27.56
N GLY A 59 6.40 -10.87 28.08
CA GLY A 59 7.11 -10.21 29.17
C GLY A 59 8.34 -9.38 28.76
N ASP A 60 8.75 -9.41 27.49
CA ASP A 60 9.78 -8.52 26.97
C ASP A 60 9.22 -7.12 26.69
N THR A 61 10.11 -6.13 26.52
CA THR A 61 9.73 -4.77 26.14
C THR A 61 10.59 -4.30 24.97
N LEU A 62 9.93 -3.91 23.86
CA LEU A 62 10.57 -3.27 22.72
C LEU A 62 10.73 -1.77 23.02
N ILE A 63 11.94 -1.27 22.88
CA ILE A 63 12.28 0.14 23.12
C ILE A 63 12.77 0.77 21.81
N VAL A 64 12.20 1.92 21.45
CA VAL A 64 12.64 2.75 20.33
C VAL A 64 12.90 4.17 20.79
N TRP A 65 13.79 4.87 20.10
CA TRP A 65 14.07 6.27 20.42
C TRP A 65 12.89 7.19 20.13
N LYS A 66 12.28 7.04 18.92
CA LYS A 66 11.10 7.81 18.45
C LYS A 66 10.12 6.90 17.73
N LEU A 67 8.84 7.28 17.69
CA LEU A 67 7.77 6.53 17.00
C LEU A 67 8.04 6.30 15.51
N ASP A 68 8.60 7.29 14.82
CA ASP A 68 8.91 7.24 13.39
C ASP A 68 10.02 6.23 13.04
N ARG A 69 10.73 5.72 14.05
CA ARG A 69 11.71 4.65 13.87
C ARG A 69 11.05 3.29 13.69
N LEU A 70 9.90 3.05 14.33
CA LEU A 70 9.18 1.77 14.24
C LEU A 70 8.23 1.72 13.03
N GLY A 71 7.31 2.68 12.92
CA GLY A 71 6.29 2.72 11.87
C GLY A 71 6.76 3.41 10.58
N ARG A 72 6.20 3.04 9.43
CA ARG A 72 6.30 3.78 8.16
C ARG A 72 5.28 4.90 8.11
N ASP A 73 4.12 4.60 8.64
CA ASP A 73 2.98 5.48 8.82
C ASP A 73 2.29 5.14 10.14
N LEU A 74 1.32 5.95 10.53
CA LEU A 74 0.60 5.79 11.78
C LEU A 74 -0.11 4.43 11.87
N ARG A 75 -0.67 3.96 10.77
CA ARG A 75 -1.39 2.69 10.71
C ARG A 75 -0.47 1.49 10.94
N HIS A 76 0.69 1.47 10.26
CA HIS A 76 1.68 0.41 10.45
C HIS A 76 2.19 0.40 11.90
N LEU A 77 2.39 1.59 12.48
CA LEU A 77 2.78 1.73 13.88
C LEU A 77 1.73 1.14 14.82
N VAL A 78 0.46 1.51 14.64
CA VAL A 78 -0.65 1.05 15.48
C VAL A 78 -0.81 -0.48 15.40
N ASN A 79 -0.78 -1.04 14.19
CA ASN A 79 -0.87 -2.49 14.00
C ASN A 79 0.30 -3.21 14.67
N THR A 80 1.55 -2.74 14.45
CA THR A 80 2.74 -3.36 15.06
C THR A 80 2.66 -3.34 16.58
N VAL A 81 2.27 -2.24 17.21
CA VAL A 81 2.16 -2.15 18.68
C VAL A 81 0.97 -2.95 19.20
N HIS A 82 -0.13 -3.03 18.44
CA HIS A 82 -1.26 -3.90 18.77
C HIS A 82 -0.81 -5.38 18.80
N ASP A 83 -0.10 -5.82 17.77
CA ASP A 83 0.43 -7.18 17.68
C ASP A 83 1.40 -7.50 18.84
N LEU A 84 2.29 -6.56 19.18
CA LEU A 84 3.19 -6.67 20.33
C LEU A 84 2.42 -6.83 21.64
N THR A 85 1.42 -5.96 21.87
CA THR A 85 0.62 -5.99 23.08
C THR A 85 -0.18 -7.29 23.20
N SER A 86 -0.75 -7.76 22.09
CA SER A 86 -1.47 -9.03 22.01
C SER A 86 -0.57 -10.24 22.29
N ALA A 87 0.71 -10.15 21.92
CA ALA A 87 1.73 -11.15 22.26
C ALA A 87 2.28 -11.00 23.68
N GLY A 88 1.76 -10.10 24.51
CA GLY A 88 2.24 -9.83 25.86
C GLY A 88 3.58 -9.10 25.91
N VAL A 89 3.96 -8.40 24.84
CA VAL A 89 5.20 -7.62 24.72
C VAL A 89 4.90 -6.14 24.97
N GLY A 90 5.66 -5.52 25.89
CA GLY A 90 5.59 -4.08 26.12
C GLY A 90 6.24 -3.29 24.98
N PHE A 91 5.76 -2.06 24.77
CA PHE A 91 6.36 -1.11 23.84
C PHE A 91 6.63 0.22 24.54
N ARG A 92 7.86 0.77 24.36
CA ARG A 92 8.28 2.01 24.99
C ARG A 92 9.02 2.92 24.03
N VAL A 93 8.69 4.21 24.06
CA VAL A 93 9.35 5.27 23.28
C VAL A 93 10.09 6.19 24.22
N LEU A 94 11.35 6.51 23.93
CA LEU A 94 12.22 7.29 24.84
C LEU A 94 12.05 8.80 24.67
N THR A 95 11.75 9.28 23.46
CA THR A 95 11.64 10.71 23.15
C THR A 95 10.40 10.98 22.30
N GLY A 96 9.69 12.07 22.64
CA GLY A 96 8.52 12.56 21.90
C GLY A 96 8.02 13.85 22.54
N HIS A 97 7.34 14.72 21.75
CA HIS A 97 6.71 15.90 22.31
C HIS A 97 5.56 15.50 23.25
N GLY A 98 5.79 15.59 24.55
CA GLY A 98 4.75 15.65 25.56
C GLY A 98 4.32 14.35 26.26
N ALA A 99 4.65 13.16 25.80
CA ALA A 99 4.38 11.94 26.57
C ALA A 99 5.31 10.80 26.16
N THR A 100 5.97 10.20 27.12
CA THR A 100 6.65 8.91 26.99
C THR A 100 5.58 7.85 26.78
N ILE A 101 5.47 7.29 25.58
CA ILE A 101 4.53 6.20 25.31
C ILE A 101 5.16 4.93 25.90
N ASP A 102 4.51 4.38 26.92
CA ASP A 102 4.92 3.14 27.56
C ASP A 102 3.68 2.26 27.77
N THR A 103 3.48 1.30 26.88
CA THR A 103 2.30 0.42 26.92
C THR A 103 2.32 -0.57 28.11
N THR A 104 3.39 -0.58 28.91
CA THR A 104 3.42 -1.34 30.17
C THR A 104 2.64 -0.62 31.28
N THR A 105 2.39 0.68 31.13
CA THR A 105 1.63 1.50 32.08
C THR A 105 0.18 1.74 31.62
N PRO A 106 -0.78 1.90 32.53
CA PRO A 106 -2.17 2.21 32.17
C PRO A 106 -2.31 3.52 31.35
N SER A 107 -1.56 4.56 31.73
CA SER A 107 -1.55 5.85 31.03
C SER A 107 -0.98 5.73 29.60
N GLY A 108 0.10 4.99 29.42
CA GLY A 108 0.67 4.74 28.09
C GLY A 108 -0.25 3.92 27.19
N LYS A 109 -0.97 2.94 27.76
CA LYS A 109 -2.02 2.20 27.03
C LYS A 109 -3.14 3.13 26.56
N LEU A 110 -3.59 4.04 27.41
CA LEU A 110 -4.61 5.03 27.05
C LEU A 110 -4.13 5.93 25.91
N VAL A 111 -2.94 6.51 26.04
CA VAL A 111 -2.36 7.37 25.00
C VAL A 111 -2.24 6.62 23.67
N PHE A 112 -1.76 5.38 23.71
CA PHE A 112 -1.67 4.55 22.50
C PHE A 112 -3.06 4.24 21.90
N GLY A 113 -4.07 3.97 22.73
CA GLY A 113 -5.46 3.79 22.30
C GLY A 113 -6.03 5.00 21.55
N ILE A 114 -5.68 6.22 21.98
CA ILE A 114 -6.04 7.46 21.29
C ILE A 114 -5.39 7.53 19.90
N PHE A 115 -4.10 7.19 19.79
CA PHE A 115 -3.43 7.13 18.48
C PHE A 115 -4.04 6.09 17.56
N ALA A 116 -4.43 4.93 18.10
CA ALA A 116 -5.10 3.88 17.34
C ALA A 116 -6.46 4.37 16.78
N ALA A 117 -7.27 4.98 17.62
CA ALA A 117 -8.55 5.56 17.21
C ALA A 117 -8.38 6.66 16.16
N LEU A 118 -7.37 7.52 16.31
CA LEU A 118 -7.06 8.58 15.33
C LEU A 118 -6.65 8.00 13.97
N ALA A 119 -5.82 6.94 13.95
CA ALA A 119 -5.41 6.27 12.72
C ALA A 119 -6.60 5.62 11.98
N GLU A 120 -7.53 5.05 12.71
CA GLU A 120 -8.75 4.48 12.14
C GLU A 120 -9.67 5.57 11.57
N PHE A 121 -9.88 6.65 12.30
CA PHE A 121 -10.65 7.80 11.85
C PHE A 121 -10.08 8.43 10.56
N GLU A 122 -8.76 8.66 10.50
CA GLU A 122 -8.12 9.17 9.27
C GLU A 122 -8.36 8.23 8.07
N ARG A 123 -8.30 6.92 8.28
CA ARG A 123 -8.59 5.93 7.24
C ARG A 123 -10.02 6.02 6.73
N GLU A 124 -10.98 6.15 7.65
CA GLU A 124 -12.40 6.27 7.29
C GLU A 124 -12.65 7.52 6.48
N LEU A 125 -12.09 8.67 6.90
CA LEU A 125 -12.17 9.92 6.15
C LEU A 125 -11.58 9.84 4.75
N ILE A 126 -10.42 9.20 4.58
CA ILE A 126 -9.80 8.99 3.25
C ILE A 126 -10.71 8.10 2.39
N SER A 127 -11.27 7.04 2.96
CA SER A 127 -12.20 6.13 2.27
C SER A 127 -13.46 6.86 1.82
N GLU A 128 -14.05 7.65 2.69
CA GLU A 128 -15.24 8.45 2.40
C GLU A 128 -14.97 9.46 1.27
N ARG A 129 -13.90 10.24 1.36
CA ARG A 129 -13.50 11.19 0.33
C ARG A 129 -13.24 10.51 -1.01
N THR A 130 -12.60 9.34 -0.99
CA THR A 130 -12.32 8.56 -2.20
C THR A 130 -13.62 8.07 -2.84
N ARG A 131 -14.56 7.54 -2.05
CA ARG A 131 -15.88 7.10 -2.54
C ARG A 131 -16.66 8.25 -3.14
N ALA A 132 -16.72 9.39 -2.46
CA ALA A 132 -17.38 10.59 -2.94
C ALA A 132 -16.75 11.12 -4.24
N GLY A 133 -15.42 11.15 -4.31
CA GLY A 133 -14.68 11.54 -5.51
C GLY A 133 -14.94 10.61 -6.69
N LEU A 134 -14.96 9.29 -6.47
CA LEU A 134 -15.30 8.30 -7.50
C LEU A 134 -16.75 8.41 -7.96
N ALA A 135 -17.70 8.64 -7.05
CA ALA A 135 -19.10 8.86 -7.39
C ALA A 135 -19.26 10.11 -8.27
N SER A 136 -18.64 11.22 -7.88
CA SER A 136 -18.63 12.46 -8.65
C SER A 136 -17.96 12.32 -10.02
N ALA A 137 -16.84 11.57 -10.11
CA ALA A 137 -16.18 11.28 -11.38
C ALA A 137 -17.10 10.46 -12.33
N ARG A 138 -17.76 9.41 -11.78
CA ARG A 138 -18.70 8.58 -12.54
C ARG A 138 -19.92 9.36 -13.03
N ALA A 139 -20.46 10.26 -12.20
CA ALA A 139 -21.56 11.15 -12.60
C ALA A 139 -21.19 12.07 -13.76
N ARG A 140 -19.89 12.42 -13.89
CA ARG A 140 -19.34 13.20 -15.02
C ARG A 140 -18.86 12.32 -16.19
N GLY A 141 -19.21 11.01 -16.20
CA GLY A 141 -18.79 10.08 -17.25
C GLY A 141 -17.32 9.66 -17.20
N ARG A 142 -16.59 9.99 -16.13
CA ARG A 142 -15.19 9.59 -15.96
C ARG A 142 -15.10 8.26 -15.22
N PHE A 143 -14.78 7.21 -15.97
CA PHE A 143 -14.58 5.87 -15.40
C PHE A 143 -13.08 5.60 -15.29
N GLY A 144 -12.65 5.20 -14.10
CA GLY A 144 -11.28 4.79 -13.87
C GLY A 144 -10.99 3.40 -14.46
N GLY A 145 -9.73 3.01 -14.43
CA GLY A 145 -9.25 1.73 -14.89
C GLY A 145 -8.43 1.83 -16.18
N ARG A 146 -7.90 0.67 -16.62
CA ARG A 146 -7.12 0.61 -17.87
C ARG A 146 -8.02 0.85 -19.08
N PRO A 147 -7.70 1.78 -19.99
CA PRO A 147 -8.46 1.97 -21.22
C PRO A 147 -8.58 0.67 -22.02
N PHE A 148 -9.76 0.43 -22.57
CA PHE A 148 -9.97 -0.74 -23.40
C PHE A 148 -9.12 -0.65 -24.67
N LYS A 149 -8.35 -1.68 -24.96
CA LYS A 149 -7.56 -1.76 -26.22
C LYS A 149 -8.45 -1.80 -27.46
N MET A 150 -9.63 -2.42 -27.35
CA MET A 150 -10.64 -2.45 -28.40
C MET A 150 -11.59 -1.24 -28.21
N THR A 151 -11.39 -0.20 -28.97
CA THR A 151 -12.29 0.96 -29.05
C THR A 151 -13.43 0.68 -30.03
N ALA A 152 -14.51 1.49 -30.00
CA ALA A 152 -15.60 1.34 -30.96
C ALA A 152 -15.15 1.53 -32.41
N SER A 153 -14.24 2.48 -32.64
CA SER A 153 -13.69 2.70 -33.98
C SER A 153 -12.95 1.44 -34.47
N LYS A 154 -12.08 0.89 -33.65
CA LYS A 154 -11.37 -0.38 -33.94
C LYS A 154 -12.35 -1.54 -34.13
N LEU A 155 -13.42 -1.60 -33.33
CA LEU A 155 -14.43 -2.66 -33.41
C LEU A 155 -15.19 -2.59 -34.76
N ARG A 156 -15.60 -1.37 -35.21
CA ARG A 156 -16.26 -1.18 -36.51
C ARG A 156 -15.34 -1.55 -37.67
N VAL A 157 -14.07 -1.12 -37.62
CA VAL A 157 -13.08 -1.46 -38.65
C VAL A 157 -12.86 -2.98 -38.68
N ALA A 158 -12.70 -3.62 -37.51
CA ALA A 158 -12.53 -5.06 -37.44
C ALA A 158 -13.76 -5.84 -37.96
N GLN A 159 -14.97 -5.35 -37.67
CA GLN A 159 -16.21 -5.93 -38.15
C GLN A 159 -16.32 -5.87 -39.67
N ALA A 160 -16.05 -4.69 -40.24
CA ALA A 160 -16.08 -4.48 -41.68
C ALA A 160 -15.01 -5.32 -42.42
N ALA A 161 -13.83 -5.44 -41.84
CA ALA A 161 -12.76 -6.26 -42.39
C ALA A 161 -13.08 -7.75 -42.37
N LEU A 162 -13.56 -8.30 -41.24
CA LEU A 162 -13.90 -9.73 -41.11
C LEU A 162 -15.08 -10.17 -42.01
N GLY A 163 -15.91 -9.23 -42.47
CA GLY A 163 -16.95 -9.50 -43.48
C GLY A 163 -16.40 -9.80 -44.87
N ARG A 164 -15.10 -9.62 -45.11
CA ARG A 164 -14.48 -9.88 -46.42
C ARG A 164 -13.72 -11.20 -46.38
N SER A 165 -13.84 -12.01 -47.42
CA SER A 165 -13.23 -13.35 -47.51
C SER A 165 -11.71 -13.35 -47.64
N ASP A 166 -11.09 -12.22 -48.01
CA ASP A 166 -9.67 -12.05 -48.28
C ASP A 166 -8.89 -11.50 -47.04
N THR A 167 -9.58 -11.27 -45.91
CA THR A 167 -8.97 -10.63 -44.73
C THR A 167 -8.02 -11.54 -43.98
N ARG A 168 -6.76 -11.15 -43.90
CA ARG A 168 -5.76 -11.79 -43.07
C ARG A 168 -5.86 -11.32 -41.64
N VAL A 169 -6.50 -12.08 -40.76
CA VAL A 169 -6.74 -11.75 -39.36
C VAL A 169 -5.47 -11.34 -38.61
N GLY A 170 -4.31 -11.93 -38.96
CA GLY A 170 -3.03 -11.59 -38.33
C GLY A 170 -2.57 -10.17 -38.65
N GLU A 171 -2.76 -9.72 -39.89
CA GLU A 171 -2.42 -8.37 -40.34
C GLU A 171 -3.38 -7.35 -39.70
N LEU A 172 -4.67 -7.62 -39.75
CA LEU A 172 -5.70 -6.80 -39.11
C LEU A 172 -5.43 -6.58 -37.59
N CYS A 173 -5.06 -7.65 -36.89
CA CYS A 173 -4.74 -7.53 -35.46
C CYS A 173 -3.48 -6.68 -35.23
N ARG A 174 -2.50 -6.74 -36.12
CA ARG A 174 -1.25 -5.96 -36.04
C ARG A 174 -1.54 -4.47 -36.28
N GLU A 175 -2.33 -4.15 -37.31
CA GLU A 175 -2.76 -2.76 -37.62
C GLU A 175 -3.57 -2.14 -36.47
N LEU A 176 -4.49 -2.90 -35.90
CA LEU A 176 -5.30 -2.44 -34.75
C LEU A 176 -4.53 -2.42 -33.42
N GLY A 177 -3.32 -2.97 -33.36
CA GLY A 177 -2.52 -3.07 -32.14
C GLY A 177 -3.17 -3.92 -31.04
N ILE A 178 -3.83 -5.02 -31.43
CA ILE A 178 -4.54 -5.94 -30.51
C ILE A 178 -4.10 -7.38 -30.75
N ALA A 179 -4.27 -8.24 -29.72
CA ALA A 179 -4.07 -9.68 -29.88
C ALA A 179 -5.32 -10.35 -30.52
N ARG A 180 -5.12 -11.48 -31.24
CA ARG A 180 -6.23 -12.28 -31.79
C ARG A 180 -7.27 -12.67 -30.73
N GLN A 181 -6.83 -13.03 -29.53
CA GLN A 181 -7.72 -13.32 -28.40
C GLN A 181 -8.61 -12.10 -28.03
N THR A 182 -8.06 -10.88 -28.13
CA THR A 182 -8.83 -9.67 -27.89
C THR A 182 -9.86 -9.48 -28.98
N LEU A 183 -9.52 -9.69 -30.25
CA LEU A 183 -10.45 -9.59 -31.36
C LEU A 183 -11.64 -10.58 -31.19
N TYR A 184 -11.35 -11.85 -30.98
CA TYR A 184 -12.38 -12.88 -30.85
C TYR A 184 -13.17 -12.87 -29.53
N ARG A 185 -12.78 -12.05 -28.59
CA ARG A 185 -13.63 -11.71 -27.43
C ARG A 185 -14.83 -10.85 -27.81
N TYR A 186 -14.69 -10.02 -28.85
CA TYR A 186 -15.69 -9.03 -29.29
C TYR A 186 -16.43 -9.45 -30.56
N LEU A 187 -15.79 -10.17 -31.44
CA LEU A 187 -16.30 -10.60 -32.75
C LEU A 187 -16.20 -12.10 -32.93
N THR A 188 -17.11 -12.66 -33.74
CA THR A 188 -16.97 -14.02 -34.28
C THR A 188 -16.00 -14.02 -35.47
N PRO A 189 -15.55 -15.19 -35.96
CA PRO A 189 -14.79 -15.24 -37.21
C PRO A 189 -15.54 -14.71 -38.43
N SER A 190 -16.87 -14.74 -38.41
CA SER A 190 -17.75 -14.16 -39.44
C SER A 190 -17.96 -12.64 -39.31
N GLY A 191 -17.34 -12.00 -38.28
CA GLY A 191 -17.50 -10.55 -38.05
C GLY A 191 -18.74 -10.16 -37.26
N GLU A 192 -19.53 -11.10 -36.73
CA GLU A 192 -20.70 -10.80 -35.91
C GLU A 192 -20.27 -10.38 -34.49
N LEU A 193 -21.06 -9.48 -33.89
CA LEU A 193 -20.82 -8.99 -32.54
C LEU A 193 -21.14 -10.05 -31.50
N LYS A 194 -20.22 -10.28 -30.60
CA LYS A 194 -20.48 -11.02 -29.36
C LYS A 194 -20.96 -10.08 -28.25
N ALA A 195 -21.50 -10.61 -27.16
CA ALA A 195 -22.03 -9.83 -26.04
C ALA A 195 -21.06 -8.74 -25.52
N HIS A 196 -19.74 -8.99 -25.54
CA HIS A 196 -18.72 -7.99 -25.19
C HIS A 196 -18.63 -6.87 -26.24
N GLY A 197 -18.81 -7.17 -27.49
CA GLY A 197 -18.84 -6.20 -28.59
C GLY A 197 -20.06 -5.29 -28.52
N GLU A 198 -21.23 -5.86 -28.29
CA GLU A 198 -22.47 -5.09 -28.10
C GLU A 198 -22.38 -4.15 -26.89
N LYS A 199 -21.87 -4.64 -25.78
CA LYS A 199 -21.66 -3.85 -24.57
C LYS A 199 -20.68 -2.70 -24.80
N ALA A 200 -19.60 -2.94 -25.56
CA ALA A 200 -18.62 -1.91 -25.89
C ALA A 200 -19.25 -0.79 -26.78
N LEU A 201 -20.12 -1.14 -27.72
CA LEU A 201 -20.82 -0.16 -28.53
C LEU A 201 -21.92 0.60 -27.77
N ARG A 202 -22.63 -0.04 -26.84
CA ARG A 202 -23.63 0.61 -25.96
C ARG A 202 -23.01 1.64 -25.02
N ASN A 203 -21.90 1.30 -24.38
CA ASN A 203 -21.23 2.21 -23.43
C ASN A 203 -20.72 3.50 -24.11
N LEU A 204 -20.50 3.50 -25.41
CA LEU A 204 -20.05 4.66 -26.14
C LEU A 204 -21.18 5.61 -26.57
N LYS A 205 -22.43 5.13 -26.66
CA LYS A 205 -23.59 6.01 -26.83
C LYS A 205 -23.84 6.91 -25.62
N HIS A 206 -23.35 6.48 -24.43
CA HIS A 206 -23.43 7.28 -23.19
C HIS A 206 -22.27 8.28 -23.03
N HIS A 207 -21.17 8.17 -23.80
CA HIS A 207 -20.02 9.09 -23.73
C HIS A 207 -20.01 10.18 -24.81
N ALA A 208 -20.98 10.15 -25.72
CA ALA A 208 -21.12 11.10 -26.86
C ALA A 208 -22.26 12.11 -26.67
N ARG A 209 -22.81 12.22 -25.47
CA ARG A 209 -23.76 13.28 -25.09
C ARG A 209 -23.18 14.23 -24.06
#